data_b05e4fccd52866ddf4974d77a6111ef3
#
_entry.id   b05e4fccd52866ddf4974d77a6111ef3
#
_cell.length_a   1.000
_cell.length_b   1.000
_cell.length_c   1.000
_cell.angle_alpha   90.00
_cell.angle_beta   90.00
_cell.angle_gamma   90.00
#
_symmetry.space_group_name_H-M   'P 1'
#
loop_
_entity.id
_entity.type
_entity.pdbx_description
1 polymer ?
#
loop_
_entity_poly.entity_id
_entity_poly.type
_entity_poly.pdbx_seq_one_letter_code
_entity_poly.pdbx_strand_id
1 'polypeptide(L)'
;LTAVGAVSPPGGDLSEPVSQATMRIVKVFWALDSSLAYRRHFPAINWLNSYSLYLDSLRPWYSEHLGHEFLENREWAMAMLQEESNLNEIVQLVGKDSLSAKDQITLEVARMIREDFLQQNSFADNDAYSEYDRQARMLSLIRQYDAQCLNAAERGGNLSCLLYTSPS
;
A
#
# COMPACT_ATOMS: atom_id res chain seq x y z
N LEU A 1 25.02 -0.64 -14.28
CA LEU A 1 25.45 -1.23 -13.01
C LEU A 1 24.45 -0.83 -11.94
N THR A 2 23.86 -1.80 -11.23
CA THR A 2 22.98 -1.57 -10.08
C THR A 2 23.71 -2.02 -8.81
N ALA A 3 23.69 -1.19 -7.78
CA ALA A 3 24.23 -1.53 -6.47
C ALA A 3 23.11 -1.54 -5.45
N VAL A 4 23.03 -2.60 -4.66
CA VAL A 4 22.09 -2.75 -3.55
C VAL A 4 22.89 -2.81 -2.27
N GLY A 5 22.65 -1.87 -1.35
CA GLY A 5 23.31 -1.81 -0.05
C GLY A 5 22.30 -1.99 1.08
N ALA A 6 22.74 -2.54 2.19
CA ALA A 6 21.95 -2.64 3.42
C ALA A 6 22.59 -1.78 4.51
N VAL A 7 21.75 -1.01 5.20
CA VAL A 7 22.15 -0.21 6.37
C VAL A 7 21.28 -0.64 7.55
N SER A 8 21.91 -0.88 8.69
CA SER A 8 21.23 -1.29 9.91
C SER A 8 21.46 -0.25 11.01
N PRO A 9 20.58 0.77 11.12
CA PRO A 9 20.72 1.79 12.14
C PRO A 9 20.46 1.21 13.53
N PRO A 10 21.25 1.60 14.54
CA PRO A 10 21.02 1.17 15.93
C PRO A 10 19.62 1.56 16.40
N GLY A 11 18.89 0.58 16.98
CA GLY A 11 17.52 0.82 17.44
C GLY A 11 16.48 1.14 16.36
N GLY A 12 16.82 1.00 15.06
CA GLY A 12 15.93 1.36 13.96
C GLY A 12 15.81 2.87 13.71
N ASP A 13 16.67 3.68 14.32
CA ASP A 13 16.62 5.14 14.22
C ASP A 13 17.23 5.63 12.90
N LEU A 14 16.39 5.99 11.95
CA LEU A 14 16.77 6.54 10.66
C LEU A 14 17.35 7.97 10.74
N SER A 15 17.29 8.63 11.89
CA SER A 15 17.89 9.96 12.10
C SER A 15 19.40 9.89 12.32
N GLU A 16 19.94 8.70 12.49
CA GLU A 16 21.36 8.43 12.65
C GLU A 16 22.17 8.92 11.42
N PRO A 17 23.39 9.51 11.61
CA PRO A 17 24.13 10.16 10.54
C PRO A 17 24.43 9.30 9.31
N VAL A 18 24.74 8.01 9.49
CA VAL A 18 25.04 7.09 8.35
C VAL A 18 23.78 6.85 7.53
N SER A 19 22.65 6.61 8.18
CA SER A 19 21.36 6.42 7.52
C SER A 19 20.95 7.68 6.76
N GLN A 20 21.09 8.85 7.37
CA GLN A 20 20.82 10.14 6.73
C GLN A 20 21.73 10.40 5.53
N ALA A 21 23.02 10.12 5.65
CA ALA A 21 23.97 10.27 4.53
C ALA A 21 23.61 9.30 3.38
N THR A 22 23.22 8.08 3.70
CA THR A 22 22.79 7.07 2.72
C THR A 22 21.55 7.54 1.97
N MET A 23 20.50 7.97 2.68
CA MET A 23 19.25 8.44 2.07
C MET A 23 19.44 9.64 1.14
N ARG A 24 20.46 10.48 1.35
CA ARG A 24 20.77 11.59 0.44
C ARG A 24 21.37 11.16 -0.89
N ILE A 25 21.93 9.96 -0.97
CA ILE A 25 22.65 9.45 -2.15
C ILE A 25 21.80 8.49 -2.96
N VAL A 26 21.00 7.63 -2.28
CA VAL A 26 20.24 6.58 -2.95
C VAL A 26 19.00 7.12 -3.63
N LYS A 27 18.71 6.58 -4.81
CA LYS A 27 17.50 6.92 -5.58
C LYS A 27 16.29 6.08 -5.18
N VAL A 28 16.52 4.93 -4.57
CA VAL A 28 15.48 4.01 -4.07
C VAL A 28 15.83 3.64 -2.65
N PHE A 29 14.86 3.68 -1.78
CA PHE A 29 14.99 3.30 -0.39
C PHE A 29 13.83 2.39 0.02
N TRP A 30 14.15 1.23 0.60
CA TRP A 30 13.20 0.30 1.20
C TRP A 30 13.35 0.32 2.71
N ALA A 31 12.38 0.87 3.39
CA ALA A 31 12.34 0.88 4.85
C ALA A 31 11.83 -0.46 5.36
N LEU A 32 12.70 -1.28 5.92
CA LEU A 32 12.29 -2.53 6.58
C LEU A 32 11.62 -2.22 7.92
N ASP A 33 10.49 -2.89 8.17
CA ASP A 33 9.68 -2.69 9.37
C ASP A 33 9.50 -4.00 10.12
N SER A 34 10.04 -4.05 11.34
CA SER A 34 9.94 -5.23 12.20
C SER A 34 8.50 -5.54 12.62
N SER A 35 7.62 -4.52 12.74
CA SER A 35 6.22 -4.72 13.09
C SER A 35 5.46 -5.48 11.99
N LEU A 36 5.79 -5.24 10.71
CA LEU A 36 5.26 -6.00 9.58
C LEU A 36 5.76 -7.45 9.62
N ALA A 37 7.05 -7.66 9.90
CA ALA A 37 7.61 -9.01 10.03
C ALA A 37 6.97 -9.79 11.19
N TYR A 38 6.75 -9.19 12.34
CA TYR A 38 6.05 -9.81 13.46
C TYR A 38 4.60 -10.21 13.13
N ARG A 39 3.93 -9.43 12.30
CA ARG A 39 2.58 -9.75 11.79
C ARG A 39 2.59 -10.71 10.62
N ARG A 40 3.77 -11.22 10.23
CA ARG A 40 3.99 -12.12 9.07
C ARG A 40 3.54 -11.51 7.73
N HIS A 41 3.58 -10.19 7.63
CA HIS A 41 3.38 -9.47 6.37
C HIS A 41 4.73 -9.42 5.63
N PHE A 42 4.84 -10.10 4.52
CA PHE A 42 6.03 -10.14 3.69
C PHE A 42 5.74 -9.71 2.24
N PRO A 43 6.67 -8.99 1.59
CA PRO A 43 7.91 -8.42 2.16
C PRO A 43 7.62 -7.39 3.26
N ALA A 44 8.43 -7.38 4.32
CA ALA A 44 8.26 -6.49 5.47
C ALA A 44 8.82 -5.09 5.17
N ILE A 45 8.37 -4.49 4.09
CA ILE A 45 8.77 -3.16 3.59
C ILE A 45 7.65 -2.17 3.90
N ASN A 46 7.97 -1.16 4.69
CA ASN A 46 7.03 -0.10 5.03
C ASN A 46 6.80 0.80 3.80
N TRP A 47 5.58 0.80 3.30
CA TRP A 47 5.19 1.51 2.08
C TRP A 47 5.13 3.03 2.23
N LEU A 48 4.88 3.56 3.44
CA LEU A 48 4.85 5.00 3.71
C LEU A 48 6.25 5.61 3.85
N ASN A 49 7.20 4.82 4.35
CA ASN A 49 8.57 5.27 4.60
C ASN A 49 9.53 4.93 3.45
N SER A 50 9.09 4.13 2.49
CA SER A 50 9.86 3.73 1.31
C SER A 50 9.63 4.68 0.14
N TYR A 51 10.64 4.89 -0.70
CA TYR A 51 10.51 5.75 -1.87
C TYR A 51 11.33 5.26 -3.07
N SER A 52 10.94 5.74 -4.25
CA SER A 52 11.72 5.66 -5.49
C SER A 52 11.65 7.01 -6.20
N LEU A 53 12.82 7.56 -6.52
CA LEU A 53 12.95 8.79 -7.30
C LEU A 53 12.95 8.54 -8.81
N TYR A 54 12.76 7.29 -9.24
CA TYR A 54 12.71 6.93 -10.66
C TYR A 54 11.31 7.02 -11.27
N LEU A 55 10.26 7.24 -10.48
CA LEU A 55 8.87 7.20 -10.96
C LEU A 55 8.63 8.15 -12.12
N ASP A 56 9.09 9.40 -12.03
CA ASP A 56 8.88 10.38 -13.08
C ASP A 56 9.62 10.03 -14.36
N SER A 57 10.83 9.48 -14.26
CA SER A 57 11.61 9.05 -15.42
C SER A 57 11.05 7.78 -16.07
N LEU A 58 10.37 6.93 -15.30
CA LEU A 58 9.74 5.70 -15.77
C LEU A 58 8.27 5.88 -16.19
N ARG A 59 7.68 7.04 -15.94
CA ARG A 59 6.28 7.35 -16.30
C ARG A 59 5.94 7.04 -17.76
N PRO A 60 6.76 7.40 -18.77
CA PRO A 60 6.48 7.04 -20.17
C PRO A 60 6.41 5.52 -20.36
N TRP A 61 7.34 4.78 -19.77
CA TRP A 61 7.38 3.32 -19.87
C TRP A 61 6.15 2.66 -19.25
N TYR A 62 5.74 3.10 -18.06
CA TYR A 62 4.54 2.59 -17.40
C TYR A 62 3.28 2.89 -18.22
N SER A 63 3.17 4.10 -18.77
CA SER A 63 2.02 4.49 -19.59
C SER A 63 1.91 3.68 -20.88
N GLU A 64 3.04 3.34 -21.50
CA GLU A 64 3.09 2.54 -22.73
C GLU A 64 2.75 1.06 -22.48
N HIS A 65 3.22 0.47 -21.35
CA HIS A 65 3.13 -0.96 -21.09
C HIS A 65 1.93 -1.35 -20.21
N LEU A 66 1.49 -0.49 -19.30
CA LEU A 66 0.43 -0.77 -18.33
C LEU A 66 -0.78 0.16 -18.43
N GLY A 67 -0.72 1.13 -19.34
CA GLY A 67 -1.73 2.17 -19.47
C GLY A 67 -1.55 3.34 -18.49
N HIS A 68 -2.16 4.46 -18.83
CA HIS A 68 -2.06 5.69 -18.04
C HIS A 68 -2.66 5.53 -16.62
N GLU A 69 -3.68 4.68 -16.49
CA GLU A 69 -4.40 4.47 -15.23
C GLU A 69 -3.55 3.81 -14.13
N PHE A 70 -2.50 3.08 -14.50
CA PHE A 70 -1.68 2.36 -13.51
C PHE A 70 -1.04 3.29 -12.49
N LEU A 71 -0.43 4.39 -12.95
CA LEU A 71 0.20 5.37 -12.06
C LEU A 71 -0.82 6.14 -11.23
N GLU A 72 -1.97 6.46 -11.79
CA GLU A 72 -3.08 7.08 -11.07
C GLU A 72 -3.62 6.15 -9.97
N ASN A 73 -3.78 4.86 -10.30
CA ASN A 73 -4.21 3.85 -9.33
C ASN A 73 -3.16 3.67 -8.21
N ARG A 74 -1.87 3.74 -8.54
CA ARG A 74 -0.80 3.72 -7.55
C ARG A 74 -0.85 4.93 -6.62
N GLU A 75 -1.00 6.13 -7.17
CA GLU A 75 -1.10 7.37 -6.38
C GLU A 75 -2.33 7.33 -5.46
N TRP A 76 -3.47 6.87 -5.98
CA TRP A 76 -4.67 6.62 -5.19
C TRP A 76 -4.44 5.62 -4.06
N ALA A 77 -3.80 4.49 -4.33
CA ALA A 77 -3.51 3.47 -3.32
C ALA A 77 -2.60 3.99 -2.21
N MET A 78 -1.59 4.79 -2.55
CA MET A 78 -0.73 5.44 -1.56
C MET A 78 -1.49 6.44 -0.69
N ALA A 79 -2.42 7.19 -1.28
CA ALA A 79 -3.29 8.10 -0.52
C ALA A 79 -4.21 7.33 0.44
N MET A 80 -4.78 6.20 0.01
CA MET A 80 -5.61 5.32 0.85
C MET A 80 -4.82 4.76 2.04
N LEU A 81 -3.60 4.30 1.82
CA LEU A 81 -2.73 3.78 2.88
C LEU A 81 -2.29 4.87 3.87
N GLN A 82 -2.08 6.09 3.39
CA GLN A 82 -1.81 7.23 4.27
C GLN A 82 -3.04 7.59 5.11
N GLU A 83 -4.22 7.59 4.50
CA GLU A 83 -5.47 7.88 5.21
C GLU A 83 -5.78 6.78 6.24
N GLU A 84 -5.52 5.50 5.92
CA GLU A 84 -5.61 4.41 6.90
C GLU A 84 -4.73 4.67 8.12
N SER A 85 -3.51 5.15 7.93
CA SER A 85 -2.60 5.48 9.03
C SER A 85 -3.21 6.54 9.96
N ASN A 86 -3.78 7.59 9.37
CA ASN A 86 -4.45 8.67 10.12
C ASN A 86 -5.68 8.15 10.86
N LEU A 87 -6.52 7.36 10.18
CA LEU A 87 -7.72 6.77 10.76
C LEU A 87 -7.42 5.78 11.90
N ASN A 88 -6.33 5.02 11.80
CA ASN A 88 -5.93 4.09 12.85
C ASN A 88 -5.57 4.82 14.16
N GLU A 89 -5.01 6.01 14.11
CA GLU A 89 -4.79 6.83 15.31
C GLU A 89 -6.13 7.23 15.95
N ILE A 90 -7.12 7.60 15.15
CA ILE A 90 -8.47 7.94 15.62
C ILE A 90 -9.16 6.70 16.21
N VAL A 91 -9.07 5.55 15.53
CA VAL A 91 -9.66 4.28 16.00
C VAL A 91 -9.14 3.87 17.38
N GLN A 92 -7.84 4.09 17.64
CA GLN A 92 -7.25 3.80 18.96
C GLN A 92 -7.86 4.65 20.08
N LEU A 93 -8.35 5.85 19.76
CA LEU A 93 -8.91 6.78 20.74
C LEU A 93 -10.42 6.58 20.97
N VAL A 94 -11.19 6.39 19.89
CA VAL A 94 -12.67 6.43 19.94
C VAL A 94 -13.35 5.12 19.56
N GLY A 95 -12.58 4.14 19.08
CA GLY A 95 -13.11 2.86 18.60
C GLY A 95 -13.59 2.89 17.13
N LYS A 96 -13.62 1.71 16.53
CA LYS A 96 -13.96 1.54 15.10
C LYS A 96 -15.43 1.85 14.78
N ASP A 97 -16.33 1.59 15.72
CA ASP A 97 -17.77 1.80 15.55
C ASP A 97 -18.19 3.28 15.50
N SER A 98 -17.28 4.18 15.92
CA SER A 98 -17.51 5.63 15.89
C SER A 98 -17.16 6.26 14.54
N LEU A 99 -16.57 5.50 13.62
CA LEU A 99 -16.17 5.99 12.31
C LEU A 99 -17.38 6.15 11.38
N SER A 100 -17.28 7.13 10.47
CA SER A 100 -18.26 7.28 9.39
C SER A 100 -18.24 6.06 8.44
N ALA A 101 -19.33 5.85 7.70
CA ALA A 101 -19.39 4.78 6.70
C ALA A 101 -18.25 4.89 5.68
N LYS A 102 -17.90 6.10 5.27
CA LYS A 102 -16.78 6.36 4.37
C LYS A 102 -15.45 5.92 4.96
N ASP A 103 -15.18 6.27 6.22
CA ASP A 103 -13.92 5.92 6.89
C ASP A 103 -13.78 4.42 7.08
N GLN A 104 -14.88 3.72 7.37
CA GLN A 104 -14.90 2.26 7.47
C GLN A 104 -14.61 1.60 6.11
N ILE A 105 -15.16 2.13 5.00
CA ILE A 105 -14.83 1.68 3.63
C ILE A 105 -13.34 1.93 3.35
N THR A 106 -12.81 3.11 3.68
CA THR A 106 -11.40 3.44 3.52
C THR A 106 -10.49 2.44 4.25
N LEU A 107 -10.81 2.09 5.49
CA LEU A 107 -10.05 1.09 6.24
C LEU A 107 -10.09 -0.30 5.59
N GLU A 108 -11.24 -0.71 5.06
CA GLU A 108 -11.38 -2.01 4.39
C GLU A 108 -10.61 -2.05 3.07
N VAL A 109 -10.72 -1.01 2.25
CA VAL A 109 -9.98 -0.88 1.00
C VAL A 109 -8.46 -0.85 1.24
N ALA A 110 -8.01 -0.11 2.24
CA ALA A 110 -6.61 -0.10 2.63
C ALA A 110 -6.13 -1.47 3.13
N ARG A 111 -6.98 -2.23 3.84
CA ARG A 111 -6.70 -3.61 4.20
C ARG A 111 -6.49 -4.49 2.96
N MET A 112 -7.38 -4.39 1.96
CA MET A 112 -7.23 -5.12 0.69
C MET A 112 -5.92 -4.75 -0.02
N ILE A 113 -5.56 -3.48 -0.05
CA ILE A 113 -4.27 -3.06 -0.63
C ILE A 113 -3.09 -3.69 0.12
N ARG A 114 -3.12 -3.72 1.45
CA ARG A 114 -2.03 -4.31 2.26
C ARG A 114 -1.96 -5.83 2.13
N GLU A 115 -3.09 -6.50 2.29
CA GLU A 115 -3.14 -7.95 2.47
C GLU A 115 -3.25 -8.71 1.14
N ASP A 116 -3.99 -8.15 0.18
CA ASP A 116 -4.23 -8.83 -1.09
C ASP A 116 -3.28 -8.36 -2.21
N PHE A 117 -2.81 -7.11 -2.15
CA PHE A 117 -1.94 -6.54 -3.20
C PHE A 117 -0.46 -6.45 -2.79
N LEU A 118 -0.13 -5.95 -1.59
CA LEU A 118 1.26 -5.76 -1.15
C LEU A 118 1.88 -7.01 -0.54
N GLN A 119 1.10 -7.83 0.16
CA GLN A 119 1.60 -9.06 0.75
C GLN A 119 1.82 -10.10 -0.35
N GLN A 120 2.97 -10.78 -0.28
CA GLN A 120 3.34 -11.86 -1.19
C GLN A 120 3.75 -13.12 -0.45
N ASN A 121 3.33 -14.27 -0.97
CA ASN A 121 3.77 -15.57 -0.50
C ASN A 121 4.88 -16.10 -1.41
N SER A 122 6.13 -16.00 -0.97
CA SER A 122 7.29 -16.47 -1.75
C SER A 122 7.36 -17.98 -1.93
N PHE A 123 6.53 -18.76 -1.22
CA PHE A 123 6.45 -20.22 -1.34
C PHE A 123 5.41 -20.68 -2.37
N ALA A 124 4.60 -19.77 -2.89
CA ALA A 124 3.64 -20.06 -3.94
C ALA A 124 4.17 -19.52 -5.28
N ASP A 125 4.38 -20.41 -6.25
CA ASP A 125 4.98 -20.04 -7.55
C ASP A 125 4.22 -18.95 -8.28
N ASN A 126 2.90 -18.94 -8.19
CA ASN A 126 2.03 -17.95 -8.81
C ASN A 126 2.03 -16.59 -8.09
N ASP A 127 2.59 -16.49 -6.90
CA ASP A 127 2.68 -15.28 -6.11
C ASP A 127 4.14 -14.78 -5.96
N ALA A 128 5.10 -15.70 -6.01
CA ALA A 128 6.53 -15.36 -6.01
C ALA A 128 6.93 -14.50 -7.23
N TYR A 129 6.24 -14.70 -8.36
CA TYR A 129 6.38 -13.92 -9.59
C TYR A 129 5.05 -13.32 -10.00
N SER A 130 4.89 -12.02 -9.82
CA SER A 130 3.71 -11.29 -10.27
C SER A 130 4.04 -10.45 -11.50
N GLU A 131 3.40 -10.75 -12.62
CA GLU A 131 3.51 -9.95 -13.84
C GLU A 131 2.92 -8.56 -13.65
N TYR A 132 3.44 -7.58 -14.38
CA TYR A 132 2.96 -6.20 -14.30
C TYR A 132 1.48 -6.05 -14.65
N ASP A 133 1.01 -6.77 -15.65
CA ASP A 133 -0.40 -6.80 -16.05
C ASP A 133 -1.33 -7.29 -14.94
N ARG A 134 -0.89 -8.29 -14.17
CA ARG A 134 -1.63 -8.80 -13.03
C ARG A 134 -1.72 -7.74 -11.95
N GLN A 135 -0.61 -7.07 -11.64
CA GLN A 135 -0.57 -5.99 -10.65
C GLN A 135 -1.48 -4.82 -11.07
N ALA A 136 -1.43 -4.40 -12.33
CA ALA A 136 -2.27 -3.33 -12.84
C ALA A 136 -3.77 -3.66 -12.74
N ARG A 137 -4.16 -4.88 -13.14
CA ARG A 137 -5.56 -5.34 -13.06
C ARG A 137 -6.04 -5.45 -11.62
N MET A 138 -5.22 -5.98 -10.73
CA MET A 138 -5.56 -6.16 -9.33
C MET A 138 -5.80 -4.81 -8.64
N LEU A 139 -4.91 -3.85 -8.86
CA LEU A 139 -5.05 -2.51 -8.30
C LEU A 139 -6.27 -1.76 -8.88
N SER A 140 -6.54 -1.92 -10.18
CA SER A 140 -7.74 -1.37 -10.82
C SER A 140 -9.03 -1.97 -10.24
N LEU A 141 -9.05 -3.28 -9.95
CA LEU A 141 -10.19 -3.95 -9.35
C LEU A 141 -10.48 -3.42 -7.93
N ILE A 142 -9.46 -3.26 -7.12
CA ILE A 142 -9.61 -2.69 -5.76
C ILE A 142 -10.15 -1.26 -5.83
N ARG A 143 -9.66 -0.44 -6.76
CA ARG A 143 -10.17 0.92 -6.97
C ARG A 143 -11.63 0.94 -7.43
N GLN A 144 -12.04 0.02 -8.30
CA GLN A 144 -13.44 -0.12 -8.70
C GLN A 144 -14.33 -0.56 -7.52
N TYR A 145 -13.85 -1.47 -6.69
CA TYR A 145 -14.56 -1.86 -5.47
C TYR A 145 -14.77 -0.66 -4.54
N ASP A 146 -13.76 0.15 -4.27
CA ASP A 146 -13.87 1.39 -3.50
C ASP A 146 -14.96 2.31 -4.05
N ALA A 147 -14.91 2.60 -5.34
CA ALA A 147 -15.90 3.47 -6.00
C ALA A 147 -17.34 2.93 -5.89
N GLN A 148 -17.52 1.61 -6.01
CA GLN A 148 -18.84 0.97 -5.88
C GLN A 148 -19.33 1.00 -4.42
N CYS A 149 -18.47 0.76 -3.45
CA CYS A 149 -18.82 0.83 -2.03
C CYS A 149 -19.24 2.25 -1.61
N LEU A 150 -18.49 3.27 -2.04
CA LEU A 150 -18.82 4.67 -1.77
C LEU A 150 -20.18 5.06 -2.39
N ASN A 151 -20.41 4.72 -3.66
CA ASN A 151 -21.68 4.93 -4.34
C ASN A 151 -22.87 4.25 -3.63
N ALA A 152 -22.66 3.01 -3.17
CA ALA A 152 -23.70 2.26 -2.47
C ALA A 152 -23.98 2.88 -1.09
N ALA A 153 -22.95 3.30 -0.36
CA ALA A 153 -23.08 3.96 0.93
C ALA A 153 -23.84 5.31 0.81
N GLU A 154 -23.56 6.11 -0.21
CA GLU A 154 -24.27 7.37 -0.50
C GLU A 154 -25.76 7.16 -0.81
N ARG A 155 -26.12 6.02 -1.38
CA ARG A 155 -27.51 5.63 -1.65
C ARG A 155 -28.22 4.99 -0.46
N GLY A 156 -27.59 4.94 0.71
CA GLY A 156 -28.14 4.35 1.93
C GLY A 156 -28.02 2.83 1.98
N GLY A 157 -27.08 2.25 1.23
CA GLY A 157 -26.75 0.82 1.27
C GLY A 157 -26.28 0.39 2.67
N ASN A 158 -26.61 -0.84 3.04
CA ASN A 158 -26.18 -1.39 4.32
C ASN A 158 -24.66 -1.69 4.30
N LEU A 159 -23.91 -0.97 5.11
CA LEU A 159 -22.46 -1.04 5.19
C LEU A 159 -21.97 -2.46 5.53
N SER A 160 -22.64 -3.16 6.43
CA SER A 160 -22.27 -4.53 6.79
C SER A 160 -22.38 -5.49 5.59
N CYS A 161 -23.36 -5.33 4.70
CA CYS A 161 -23.43 -6.11 3.47
C CYS A 161 -22.28 -5.78 2.51
N LEU A 162 -21.91 -4.49 2.39
CA LEU A 162 -20.82 -4.06 1.52
C LEU A 162 -19.46 -4.61 1.97
N LEU A 163 -19.19 -4.58 3.27
CA LEU A 163 -17.94 -5.07 3.85
C LEU A 163 -17.87 -6.60 3.93
N TYR A 164 -19.02 -7.29 4.00
CA TYR A 164 -19.06 -8.77 4.06
C TYR A 164 -18.89 -9.43 2.70
N THR A 165 -19.09 -8.71 1.62
CA THR A 165 -18.90 -9.19 0.23
C THR A 165 -17.49 -8.92 -0.30
N SER A 166 -16.59 -8.44 0.54
CA SER A 166 -15.16 -8.36 0.22
C SER A 166 -14.66 -9.77 -0.16
N PRO A 167 -14.11 -9.98 -1.35
CA PRO A 167 -13.54 -11.26 -1.71
C PRO A 167 -12.39 -11.57 -0.78
N SER A 168 -12.52 -12.66 -0.03
CA SER A 168 -11.47 -13.22 0.82
C SER A 168 -10.51 -14.05 -0.01
#